data_4a288343570e639ac2c135dd5923a073
#
_entry.id   4a288343570e639ac2c135dd5923a073
#
_cell.length_a   1.000
_cell.length_b   1.000
_cell.length_c   1.000
_cell.angle_alpha   90.00
_cell.angle_beta   90.00
_cell.angle_gamma   90.00
#
_symmetry.space_group_name_H-M   'P 1'
#
loop_
_entity.id
_entity.type
_entity.pdbx_description
1 polymer ?
#
loop_
_entity_poly.entity_id
_entity_poly.type
_entity_poly.pdbx_seq_one_letter_code
_entity_poly.pdbx_strand_id
1 'polypeptide(L)'
;MTTYILIAMCAIIIIMLGALLMRPATTDVSALREDNARLRERLSERLGALSQNAIELKNISSDIANFKNILMGNKQARGTFGERQLEDLIADIMPPETYAFQSVLDTGVRPDCIIRLPYPPGDMIIDSKFPLESYNRMRNDDNPEMYRKQFELDVRKHIDAIAEKYIIPGKTAEVAMMFIASESIFETLHREFPGAIEYAARKKVFIVSPATLWATLNTIRAVLSDIKIKRVAGQIKHELDMLLTDLSRLADRAGKVSQHFNLAQTDIEQLQTSIGKITPRAEKIKELDFDN
;
A
#
# COMPACT_ATOMS: atom_id res chain seq x y z
N MET A 1 58.20 -14.70 -14.31
CA MET A 1 57.03 -15.56 -14.06
C MET A 1 55.85 -14.80 -13.44
N THR A 2 56.07 -13.95 -12.47
CA THR A 2 55.02 -13.15 -11.79
C THR A 2 54.26 -12.14 -12.70
N THR A 3 54.95 -11.51 -13.66
CA THR A 3 54.35 -10.55 -14.62
C THR A 3 53.37 -11.22 -15.58
N TYR A 4 53.64 -12.44 -16.03
CA TYR A 4 52.72 -13.18 -16.90
C TYR A 4 51.45 -13.66 -16.18
N ILE A 5 51.57 -13.95 -14.86
CA ILE A 5 50.39 -14.32 -14.03
C ILE A 5 49.49 -13.09 -13.82
N LEU A 6 50.11 -11.93 -13.65
CA LEU A 6 49.33 -10.67 -13.44
C LEU A 6 48.57 -10.29 -14.72
N ILE A 7 49.24 -10.40 -15.88
CA ILE A 7 48.62 -10.14 -17.21
C ILE A 7 47.48 -11.12 -17.48
N ALA A 8 47.66 -12.40 -17.15
CA ALA A 8 46.62 -13.41 -17.31
C ALA A 8 45.41 -13.14 -16.36
N MET A 9 45.63 -12.73 -15.12
CA MET A 9 44.55 -12.31 -14.22
C MET A 9 43.81 -11.09 -14.71
N CYS A 10 44.52 -10.05 -15.20
CA CYS A 10 43.85 -8.87 -15.76
C CYS A 10 43.03 -9.22 -17.01
N ALA A 11 43.53 -10.08 -17.87
CA ALA A 11 42.80 -10.56 -19.05
C ALA A 11 41.52 -11.33 -18.66
N ILE A 12 41.58 -12.18 -17.65
CA ILE A 12 40.41 -12.89 -17.12
C ILE A 12 39.38 -11.95 -16.55
N ILE A 13 39.82 -10.93 -15.78
CA ILE A 13 38.90 -9.93 -15.19
C ILE A 13 38.25 -9.10 -16.29
N ILE A 14 38.97 -8.69 -17.33
CA ILE A 14 38.43 -7.94 -18.46
C ILE A 14 37.43 -8.79 -19.26
N ILE A 15 37.69 -10.09 -19.46
CA ILE A 15 36.77 -11.01 -20.11
C ILE A 15 35.52 -11.23 -19.25
N MET A 16 35.65 -11.37 -17.91
CA MET A 16 34.49 -11.47 -17.02
C MET A 16 33.66 -10.20 -16.99
N LEU A 17 34.29 -9.05 -16.95
CA LEU A 17 33.59 -7.74 -16.98
C LEU A 17 32.90 -7.53 -18.34
N GLY A 18 33.56 -7.90 -19.44
CA GLY A 18 32.97 -7.88 -20.78
C GLY A 18 31.77 -8.82 -20.91
N ALA A 19 31.85 -10.03 -20.33
CA ALA A 19 30.75 -10.98 -20.31
C ALA A 19 29.58 -10.49 -19.41
N LEU A 20 29.85 -9.74 -18.35
CA LEU A 20 28.84 -9.11 -17.48
C LEU A 20 28.14 -7.93 -18.20
N LEU A 21 28.88 -7.12 -18.96
CA LEU A 21 28.36 -6.00 -19.73
C LEU A 21 27.65 -6.43 -21.02
N MET A 22 28.00 -7.59 -21.56
CA MET A 22 27.34 -8.18 -22.74
C MET A 22 26.15 -9.09 -22.37
N ARG A 23 25.81 -9.27 -21.08
CA ARG A 23 24.52 -9.86 -20.74
C ARG A 23 23.46 -8.90 -21.24
N PRO A 24 22.69 -9.27 -22.27
CA PRO A 24 21.57 -8.46 -22.67
C PRO A 24 20.69 -8.33 -21.43
N ALA A 25 20.34 -7.09 -21.05
CA ALA A 25 19.22 -6.82 -20.16
C ALA A 25 17.94 -7.21 -20.94
N THR A 26 17.77 -8.51 -21.17
CA THR A 26 16.48 -9.06 -21.53
C THR A 26 15.65 -8.90 -20.27
N THR A 27 15.05 -7.72 -20.14
CA THR A 27 13.81 -7.59 -19.40
C THR A 27 12.92 -8.65 -20.05
N ASP A 28 12.81 -9.76 -19.36
CA ASP A 28 12.17 -10.96 -19.91
C ASP A 28 10.68 -10.62 -20.02
N VAL A 29 10.29 -10.08 -21.19
CA VAL A 29 8.91 -9.74 -21.52
C VAL A 29 8.04 -10.99 -21.40
N SER A 30 8.63 -12.19 -21.49
CA SER A 30 7.97 -13.46 -21.24
C SER A 30 7.68 -13.67 -19.76
N ALA A 31 8.62 -13.34 -18.85
CA ALA A 31 8.40 -13.38 -17.39
C ALA A 31 7.33 -12.37 -16.96
N LEU A 32 7.34 -11.16 -17.52
CA LEU A 32 6.30 -10.15 -17.28
C LEU A 32 4.92 -10.57 -17.81
N ARG A 33 4.87 -11.30 -18.92
CA ARG A 33 3.63 -11.89 -19.46
C ARG A 33 3.13 -13.03 -18.60
N GLU A 34 4.02 -13.86 -18.10
CA GLU A 34 3.68 -14.97 -17.20
C GLU A 34 3.21 -14.47 -15.84
N ASP A 35 3.84 -13.43 -15.27
CA ASP A 35 3.38 -12.77 -14.05
C ASP A 35 2.02 -12.07 -14.24
N ASN A 36 1.79 -11.43 -15.38
CA ASN A 36 0.48 -10.87 -15.71
C ASN A 36 -0.60 -11.95 -15.91
N ALA A 37 -0.25 -13.11 -16.48
CA ALA A 37 -1.15 -14.24 -16.62
C ALA A 37 -1.52 -14.81 -15.24
N ARG A 38 -0.53 -15.02 -14.36
CA ARG A 38 -0.73 -15.46 -12.96
C ARG A 38 -1.53 -14.45 -12.13
N LEU A 39 -1.32 -13.15 -12.36
CA LEU A 39 -2.12 -12.09 -11.72
C LEU A 39 -3.58 -12.10 -12.18
N ARG A 40 -3.82 -12.33 -13.48
CA ARG A 40 -5.18 -12.45 -14.04
C ARG A 40 -5.89 -13.70 -13.52
N GLU A 41 -5.18 -14.82 -13.41
CA GLU A 41 -5.71 -16.08 -12.86
C GLU A 41 -6.07 -15.90 -11.38
N ARG A 42 -5.19 -15.32 -10.57
CA ARG A 42 -5.47 -14.98 -9.16
C ARG A 42 -6.59 -13.96 -9.00
N LEU A 43 -6.72 -13.00 -9.91
CA LEU A 43 -7.86 -12.07 -9.94
C LEU A 43 -9.15 -12.79 -10.30
N SER A 44 -9.12 -13.70 -11.27
CA SER A 44 -10.29 -14.51 -11.66
C SER A 44 -10.73 -15.45 -10.56
N GLU A 45 -9.80 -16.13 -9.89
CA GLU A 45 -10.07 -16.96 -8.70
C GLU A 45 -10.65 -16.13 -7.55
N ARG A 46 -10.09 -14.95 -7.29
CA ARG A 46 -10.62 -14.05 -6.26
C ARG A 46 -11.99 -13.48 -6.63
N LEU A 47 -12.24 -13.14 -7.89
CA LEU A 47 -13.56 -12.74 -8.37
C LEU A 47 -14.57 -13.88 -8.29
N GLY A 48 -14.15 -15.13 -8.55
CA GLY A 48 -14.97 -16.32 -8.33
C GLY A 48 -15.30 -16.55 -6.86
N ALA A 49 -14.33 -16.43 -5.97
CA ALA A 49 -14.53 -16.45 -4.51
C ALA A 49 -15.43 -15.30 -4.03
N LEU A 50 -15.34 -14.12 -4.67
CA LEU A 50 -16.21 -12.97 -4.43
C LEU A 50 -17.67 -13.26 -4.78
N SER A 51 -17.90 -13.95 -5.90
CA SER A 51 -19.24 -14.38 -6.32
C SER A 51 -19.84 -15.42 -5.35
N GLN A 52 -19.02 -16.32 -4.83
CA GLN A 52 -19.43 -17.28 -3.80
C GLN A 52 -19.74 -16.61 -2.46
N ASN A 53 -18.92 -15.66 -2.03
CA ASN A 53 -19.17 -14.87 -0.81
C ASN A 53 -20.42 -13.98 -0.94
N ALA A 54 -20.75 -13.50 -2.14
CA ALA A 54 -22.02 -12.79 -2.38
C ALA A 54 -23.24 -13.69 -2.21
N ILE A 55 -23.12 -14.99 -2.49
CA ILE A 55 -24.16 -15.99 -2.25
C ILE A 55 -24.25 -16.32 -0.75
N GLU A 56 -23.13 -16.41 -0.04
CA GLU A 56 -23.12 -16.57 1.42
C GLU A 56 -23.67 -15.33 2.13
N LEU A 57 -23.37 -14.12 1.66
CA LEU A 57 -23.99 -12.88 2.15
C LEU A 57 -25.51 -12.87 1.95
N LYS A 58 -26.01 -13.48 0.89
CA LYS A 58 -27.44 -13.65 0.67
C LYS A 58 -28.06 -14.63 1.68
N ASN A 59 -27.34 -15.66 2.10
CA ASN A 59 -27.76 -16.59 3.16
C ASN A 59 -27.67 -15.94 4.54
N ILE A 60 -26.64 -15.13 4.82
CA ILE A 60 -26.55 -14.30 6.03
C ILE A 60 -27.72 -13.30 6.09
N SER A 61 -28.17 -12.76 4.97
CA SER A 61 -29.37 -11.91 4.91
C SER A 61 -30.65 -12.66 5.33
N SER A 62 -30.74 -13.96 5.07
CA SER A 62 -31.88 -14.80 5.55
C SER A 62 -31.80 -15.12 7.03
N ASP A 63 -30.61 -15.30 7.57
CA ASP A 63 -30.38 -15.47 9.02
C ASP A 63 -30.63 -14.17 9.79
N ILE A 64 -30.31 -13.01 9.20
CA ILE A 64 -30.67 -11.69 9.72
C ILE A 64 -32.19 -11.48 9.74
N ALA A 65 -32.94 -12.05 8.79
CA ALA A 65 -34.41 -12.02 8.85
C ALA A 65 -34.98 -12.80 10.06
N ASN A 66 -34.32 -13.85 10.49
CA ASN A 66 -34.65 -14.59 11.71
C ASN A 66 -34.20 -13.83 12.98
N PHE A 67 -33.07 -13.12 12.94
CA PHE A 67 -32.65 -12.20 14.00
C PHE A 67 -33.60 -10.98 14.14
N LYS A 68 -34.35 -10.66 13.07
CA LYS A 68 -35.35 -9.59 13.02
C LYS A 68 -36.37 -9.70 14.16
N ASN A 69 -36.77 -10.91 14.53
CA ASN A 69 -37.71 -11.13 15.63
C ASN A 69 -37.12 -10.85 17.01
N ILE A 70 -35.84 -10.99 17.21
CA ILE A 70 -35.12 -10.73 18.46
C ILE A 70 -34.86 -9.21 18.63
N LEU A 71 -34.62 -8.49 17.54
CA LEU A 71 -34.32 -7.04 17.54
C LEU A 71 -35.57 -6.14 17.52
N MET A 72 -36.76 -6.68 17.33
CA MET A 72 -38.00 -5.88 17.25
C MET A 72 -38.37 -5.16 18.54
N GLY A 73 -37.72 -5.45 19.67
CA GLY A 73 -38.09 -4.90 20.98
C GLY A 73 -37.34 -3.66 21.44
N ASN A 74 -36.10 -3.40 20.97
CA ASN A 74 -35.27 -2.35 21.58
C ASN A 74 -34.46 -1.54 20.55
N LYS A 75 -34.66 -0.19 20.53
CA LYS A 75 -33.97 0.76 19.62
C LYS A 75 -32.44 0.73 19.81
N GLN A 76 -31.98 0.55 21.04
CA GLN A 76 -30.56 0.51 21.38
C GLN A 76 -29.89 -0.76 20.83
N ALA A 77 -30.52 -1.92 20.92
CA ALA A 77 -30.01 -3.17 20.38
C ALA A 77 -29.85 -3.11 18.84
N ARG A 78 -30.72 -2.36 18.16
CA ARG A 78 -30.65 -2.15 16.70
C ARG A 78 -29.47 -1.30 16.26
N GLY A 79 -29.16 -0.22 17.02
CA GLY A 79 -27.97 0.61 16.78
C GLY A 79 -26.69 -0.20 16.94
N THR A 80 -26.57 -0.89 18.07
CA THR A 80 -25.41 -1.75 18.39
C THR A 80 -25.21 -2.87 17.36
N PHE A 81 -26.30 -3.40 16.76
CA PHE A 81 -26.18 -4.41 15.70
C PHE A 81 -25.55 -3.84 14.43
N GLY A 82 -26.01 -2.67 13.96
CA GLY A 82 -25.45 -2.02 12.77
C GLY A 82 -23.98 -1.62 12.95
N GLU A 83 -23.63 -1.10 14.13
CA GLU A 83 -22.25 -0.76 14.48
C GLU A 83 -21.37 -2.01 14.50
N ARG A 84 -21.81 -3.11 15.13
CA ARG A 84 -21.06 -4.37 15.20
C ARG A 84 -20.86 -5.00 13.83
N GLN A 85 -21.88 -5.03 12.99
CA GLN A 85 -21.76 -5.53 11.62
C GLN A 85 -20.79 -4.69 10.78
N LEU A 86 -20.76 -3.37 10.98
CA LEU A 86 -19.81 -2.48 10.36
C LEU A 86 -18.37 -2.79 10.84
N GLU A 87 -18.19 -2.98 12.15
CA GLU A 87 -16.89 -3.30 12.74
C GLU A 87 -16.35 -4.63 12.21
N ASP A 88 -17.16 -5.69 12.23
CA ASP A 88 -16.77 -7.02 11.73
C ASP A 88 -16.36 -6.95 10.25
N LEU A 89 -17.16 -6.30 9.42
CA LEU A 89 -16.90 -6.18 7.99
C LEU A 89 -15.60 -5.43 7.69
N ILE A 90 -15.31 -4.35 8.43
CA ILE A 90 -14.08 -3.57 8.25
C ILE A 90 -12.87 -4.35 8.74
N ALA A 91 -12.96 -5.00 9.89
CA ALA A 91 -11.88 -5.79 10.48
C ALA A 91 -11.48 -6.98 9.60
N ASP A 92 -12.44 -7.60 8.92
CA ASP A 92 -12.18 -8.72 8.01
C ASP A 92 -11.42 -8.29 6.73
N ILE A 93 -11.60 -7.05 6.28
CA ILE A 93 -11.09 -6.59 4.98
C ILE A 93 -9.83 -5.73 5.12
N MET A 94 -9.83 -4.82 6.07
CA MET A 94 -8.84 -3.75 6.16
C MET A 94 -7.70 -4.10 7.14
N PRO A 95 -6.45 -3.74 6.84
CA PRO A 95 -5.36 -3.84 7.81
C PRO A 95 -5.63 -2.99 9.06
N PRO A 96 -5.32 -3.49 10.27
CA PRO A 96 -5.65 -2.80 11.53
C PRO A 96 -5.13 -1.37 11.64
N GLU A 97 -3.99 -1.08 10.99
CA GLU A 97 -3.38 0.26 11.00
C GLU A 97 -4.11 1.28 10.12
N THR A 98 -5.06 0.85 9.27
CA THR A 98 -5.74 1.68 8.28
C THR A 98 -7.13 2.16 8.73
N TYR A 99 -7.60 1.75 9.89
CA TYR A 99 -8.90 2.18 10.40
C TYR A 99 -8.89 2.43 11.92
N ALA A 100 -9.92 3.11 12.40
CA ALA A 100 -10.17 3.27 13.82
C ALA A 100 -11.67 3.32 14.07
N PHE A 101 -12.14 2.53 15.06
CA PHE A 101 -13.53 2.59 15.51
C PHE A 101 -13.69 3.59 16.64
N GLN A 102 -14.84 4.26 16.65
CA GLN A 102 -15.29 5.15 17.74
C GLN A 102 -14.21 6.18 18.16
N SER A 103 -13.33 6.56 17.23
CA SER A 103 -12.25 7.51 17.48
C SER A 103 -12.78 8.95 17.40
N VAL A 104 -12.31 9.80 18.30
CA VAL A 104 -12.73 11.21 18.34
C VAL A 104 -11.94 12.00 17.30
N LEU A 105 -12.63 12.72 16.43
CA LEU A 105 -12.01 13.69 15.53
C LEU A 105 -11.60 14.96 16.31
N ASP A 106 -10.68 15.75 15.77
CA ASP A 106 -10.23 17.01 16.35
C ASP A 106 -11.38 18.01 16.65
N THR A 107 -12.53 17.81 16.02
CA THR A 107 -13.75 18.59 16.23
C THR A 107 -14.57 18.12 17.42
N GLY A 108 -14.12 17.09 18.13
CA GLY A 108 -14.84 16.48 19.25
C GLY A 108 -15.96 15.52 18.84
N VAL A 109 -16.17 15.30 17.54
CA VAL A 109 -17.19 14.40 17.02
C VAL A 109 -16.62 12.98 16.91
N ARG A 110 -17.47 11.98 17.19
CA ARG A 110 -17.09 10.56 17.25
C ARG A 110 -17.89 9.76 16.22
N PRO A 111 -17.33 9.46 15.05
CA PRO A 111 -17.95 8.57 14.06
C PRO A 111 -17.79 7.11 14.46
N ASP A 112 -18.60 6.22 13.86
CA ASP A 112 -18.50 4.78 14.09
C ASP A 112 -17.19 4.22 13.57
N CYS A 113 -16.75 4.64 12.37
CA CYS A 113 -15.46 4.25 11.82
C CYS A 113 -14.79 5.36 11.01
N ILE A 114 -13.47 5.42 11.13
CA ILE A 114 -12.57 6.24 10.31
C ILE A 114 -11.68 5.31 9.51
N ILE A 115 -11.68 5.43 8.19
CA ILE A 115 -10.68 4.80 7.31
C ILE A 115 -9.60 5.83 7.02
N ARG A 116 -8.38 5.54 7.44
CA ARG A 116 -7.22 6.43 7.28
C ARG A 116 -6.70 6.37 5.86
N LEU A 117 -6.85 7.44 5.12
CA LEU A 117 -6.33 7.58 3.77
C LEU A 117 -5.25 8.67 3.71
N PRO A 118 -4.27 8.54 2.80
CA PRO A 118 -3.31 9.62 2.54
C PRO A 118 -4.03 10.89 2.09
N TYR A 119 -3.49 12.03 2.49
CA TYR A 119 -4.00 13.31 1.98
C TYR A 119 -3.35 13.66 0.64
N PRO A 120 -4.06 14.11 -0.40
CA PRO A 120 -5.51 14.04 -0.56
C PRO A 120 -5.98 12.59 -0.82
N PRO A 121 -7.19 12.14 -0.48
CA PRO A 121 -8.37 12.92 -0.06
C PRO A 121 -8.51 13.15 1.44
N GLY A 122 -7.69 12.52 2.31
CA GLY A 122 -7.85 12.54 3.76
C GLY A 122 -8.76 11.42 4.28
N ASP A 123 -8.97 11.41 5.60
CA ASP A 123 -9.68 10.34 6.30
C ASP A 123 -11.13 10.22 5.86
N MET A 124 -11.55 9.00 5.47
CA MET A 124 -12.93 8.71 5.08
C MET A 124 -13.73 8.25 6.28
N ILE A 125 -14.88 8.88 6.49
CA ILE A 125 -15.76 8.59 7.60
C ILE A 125 -16.89 7.67 7.16
N ILE A 126 -17.18 6.66 7.99
CA ILE A 126 -18.31 5.74 7.83
C ILE A 126 -19.12 5.80 9.11
N ASP A 127 -20.42 6.03 8.96
CA ASP A 127 -21.35 6.11 10.08
C ASP A 127 -22.54 5.20 9.81
N SER A 128 -22.84 4.31 10.77
CA SER A 128 -23.92 3.33 10.68
C SER A 128 -25.25 3.95 11.03
N LYS A 129 -26.21 3.85 10.13
CA LYS A 129 -27.58 4.30 10.38
C LYS A 129 -28.57 3.21 9.97
N PHE A 130 -29.46 2.89 10.90
CA PHE A 130 -30.40 1.79 10.69
C PHE A 130 -31.85 2.28 10.85
N PRO A 131 -32.47 2.88 9.80
CA PRO A 131 -33.84 3.43 9.84
C PRO A 131 -34.89 2.32 9.77
N LEU A 132 -34.72 1.23 10.58
CA LEU A 132 -35.56 0.03 10.53
C LEU A 132 -36.99 0.30 11.02
N GLU A 133 -37.17 1.23 11.97
CA GLU A 133 -38.49 1.48 12.54
C GLU A 133 -39.44 2.08 11.52
N SER A 134 -39.03 3.16 10.87
CA SER A 134 -39.83 3.80 9.81
C SER A 134 -39.99 2.89 8.59
N TYR A 135 -38.96 2.10 8.25
CA TYR A 135 -39.04 1.10 7.21
C TYR A 135 -40.09 0.00 7.51
N ASN A 136 -40.08 -0.56 8.72
CA ASN A 136 -41.05 -1.60 9.10
C ASN A 136 -42.49 -1.07 9.14
N ARG A 137 -42.69 0.17 9.63
CA ARG A 137 -44.01 0.80 9.60
C ARG A 137 -44.48 1.01 8.17
N MET A 138 -43.64 1.48 7.28
CA MET A 138 -43.98 1.62 5.86
C MET A 138 -44.40 0.31 5.21
N ARG A 139 -43.84 -0.83 5.68
CA ARG A 139 -44.15 -2.17 5.08
C ARG A 139 -45.34 -2.88 5.69
N ASN A 140 -45.67 -2.63 6.96
CA ASN A 140 -46.60 -3.44 7.74
C ASN A 140 -47.80 -2.67 8.33
N ASP A 141 -47.88 -1.36 8.11
CA ASP A 141 -48.93 -0.52 8.68
C ASP A 141 -50.09 -0.27 7.69
N ASP A 142 -51.25 0.06 8.20
CA ASP A 142 -52.46 0.33 7.40
C ASP A 142 -52.41 1.65 6.59
N ASN A 143 -51.43 2.53 6.87
CA ASN A 143 -51.26 3.78 6.15
C ASN A 143 -49.84 3.89 5.54
N PRO A 144 -49.53 3.10 4.49
CA PRO A 144 -48.19 3.00 3.93
C PRO A 144 -47.67 4.33 3.34
N GLU A 145 -48.51 5.17 2.79
CA GLU A 145 -48.11 6.47 2.19
C GLU A 145 -47.60 7.47 3.21
N MET A 146 -48.20 7.55 4.39
CA MET A 146 -47.72 8.39 5.48
C MET A 146 -46.34 7.95 5.96
N TYR A 147 -46.15 6.67 6.19
CA TYR A 147 -44.90 6.10 6.65
C TYR A 147 -43.81 6.12 5.56
N ARG A 148 -44.18 6.07 4.28
CA ARG A 148 -43.27 6.26 3.16
C ARG A 148 -42.62 7.64 3.20
N LYS A 149 -43.41 8.69 3.40
CA LYS A 149 -42.89 10.05 3.57
C LYS A 149 -42.03 10.18 4.84
N GLN A 150 -42.45 9.56 5.93
CA GLN A 150 -41.69 9.60 7.18
C GLN A 150 -40.35 8.89 7.03
N PHE A 151 -40.29 7.73 6.35
CA PHE A 151 -39.05 7.01 6.08
C PHE A 151 -38.08 7.85 5.24
N GLU A 152 -38.57 8.50 4.19
CA GLU A 152 -37.74 9.39 3.39
C GLU A 152 -37.19 10.58 4.20
N LEU A 153 -38.00 11.19 5.05
CA LEU A 153 -37.56 12.27 5.93
C LEU A 153 -36.50 11.80 6.93
N ASP A 154 -36.67 10.64 7.52
CA ASP A 154 -35.69 10.06 8.46
C ASP A 154 -34.36 9.81 7.77
N VAL A 155 -34.38 9.25 6.54
CA VAL A 155 -33.16 9.03 5.74
C VAL A 155 -32.47 10.36 5.44
N ARG A 156 -33.19 11.38 4.97
CA ARG A 156 -32.63 12.70 4.69
C ARG A 156 -32.01 13.34 5.94
N LYS A 157 -32.66 13.22 7.09
CA LYS A 157 -32.14 13.69 8.37
C LYS A 157 -30.82 13.01 8.75
N HIS A 158 -30.68 11.72 8.49
CA HIS A 158 -29.42 11.00 8.68
C HIS A 158 -28.33 11.47 7.74
N ILE A 159 -28.68 11.71 6.46
CA ILE A 159 -27.74 12.26 5.47
C ILE A 159 -27.22 13.62 5.91
N ASP A 160 -28.13 14.54 6.30
CA ASP A 160 -27.73 15.88 6.79
C ASP A 160 -26.79 15.79 8.00
N ALA A 161 -27.16 14.96 8.98
CA ALA A 161 -26.35 14.78 10.18
C ALA A 161 -24.94 14.25 9.88
N ILE A 162 -24.79 13.36 8.91
CA ILE A 162 -23.50 12.83 8.48
C ILE A 162 -22.70 13.91 7.74
N ALA A 163 -23.33 14.59 6.78
CA ALA A 163 -22.68 15.64 6.00
C ALA A 163 -22.12 16.77 6.89
N GLU A 164 -22.94 17.25 7.80
CA GLU A 164 -22.60 18.38 8.70
C GLU A 164 -21.52 18.02 9.73
N LYS A 165 -21.55 16.79 10.25
CA LYS A 165 -20.64 16.37 11.32
C LYS A 165 -19.28 15.88 10.81
N TYR A 166 -19.25 15.23 9.65
CA TYR A 166 -18.11 14.41 9.26
C TYR A 166 -17.40 14.84 7.98
N ILE A 167 -18.01 15.70 7.16
CA ILE A 167 -17.33 16.26 5.97
C ILE A 167 -16.70 17.59 6.36
N ILE A 168 -15.42 17.53 6.79
CA ILE A 168 -14.69 18.67 7.33
C ILE A 168 -13.59 19.06 6.34
N PRO A 169 -13.70 20.24 5.68
CA PRO A 169 -12.71 20.68 4.70
C PRO A 169 -11.28 20.68 5.27
N GLY A 170 -10.36 20.05 4.54
CA GLY A 170 -8.94 19.98 4.91
C GLY A 170 -8.59 18.96 5.99
N LYS A 171 -9.56 18.24 6.55
CA LYS A 171 -9.34 17.23 7.61
C LYS A 171 -9.84 15.84 7.19
N THR A 172 -11.06 15.76 6.71
CA THR A 172 -11.65 14.51 6.23
C THR A 172 -11.78 14.53 4.71
N ALA A 173 -12.04 13.38 4.13
CA ALA A 173 -12.40 13.30 2.72
C ALA A 173 -13.62 14.16 2.42
N GLU A 174 -13.74 14.66 1.19
CA GLU A 174 -14.88 15.46 0.75
C GLU A 174 -16.20 14.66 0.67
N VAL A 175 -16.15 13.39 1.03
CA VAL A 175 -17.27 12.47 1.03
C VAL A 175 -17.30 11.66 2.32
N ALA A 176 -18.50 11.26 2.76
CA ALA A 176 -18.70 10.33 3.87
C ALA A 176 -19.59 9.17 3.44
N MET A 177 -19.56 8.06 4.15
CA MET A 177 -20.42 6.90 3.88
C MET A 177 -21.45 6.74 4.97
N MET A 178 -22.71 6.54 4.56
CA MET A 178 -23.80 6.12 5.42
C MET A 178 -24.02 4.62 5.24
N PHE A 179 -23.60 3.83 6.22
CA PHE A 179 -23.76 2.40 6.21
C PHE A 179 -25.16 1.98 6.67
N ILE A 180 -25.84 1.22 5.84
CA ILE A 180 -27.13 0.63 6.14
C ILE A 180 -26.96 -0.88 6.28
N ALA A 181 -27.11 -1.39 7.50
CA ALA A 181 -26.89 -2.80 7.86
C ALA A 181 -27.99 -3.76 7.30
N SER A 182 -28.62 -3.41 6.18
CA SER A 182 -29.67 -4.23 5.55
C SER A 182 -29.71 -4.00 4.04
N GLU A 183 -29.46 -5.06 3.27
CA GLU A 183 -29.60 -5.04 1.82
C GLU A 183 -31.03 -4.69 1.39
N SER A 184 -32.04 -5.21 2.10
CA SER A 184 -33.46 -4.94 1.77
C SER A 184 -33.82 -3.45 1.90
N ILE A 185 -33.29 -2.75 2.91
CA ILE A 185 -33.50 -1.30 3.07
C ILE A 185 -32.75 -0.55 1.98
N PHE A 186 -31.51 -0.95 1.71
CA PHE A 186 -30.69 -0.36 0.66
C PHE A 186 -31.35 -0.49 -0.72
N GLU A 187 -31.79 -1.69 -1.09
CA GLU A 187 -32.53 -1.94 -2.35
C GLU A 187 -33.80 -1.11 -2.44
N THR A 188 -34.56 -1.02 -1.34
CA THR A 188 -35.81 -0.23 -1.28
C THR A 188 -35.52 1.26 -1.49
N LEU A 189 -34.46 1.78 -0.87
CA LEU A 189 -34.05 3.19 -1.06
C LEU A 189 -33.72 3.48 -2.53
N HIS A 190 -32.94 2.62 -3.18
CA HIS A 190 -32.55 2.82 -4.58
C HIS A 190 -33.72 2.68 -5.53
N ARG A 191 -34.62 1.72 -5.30
CA ARG A 191 -35.76 1.46 -6.18
C ARG A 191 -36.90 2.44 -6.00
N GLU A 192 -37.23 2.76 -4.75
CA GLU A 192 -38.47 3.47 -4.41
C GLU A 192 -38.26 4.93 -4.00
N PHE A 193 -37.01 5.33 -3.66
CA PHE A 193 -36.69 6.68 -3.18
C PHE A 193 -35.48 7.30 -3.91
N PRO A 194 -35.50 7.37 -5.26
CA PRO A 194 -34.37 7.92 -6.02
C PRO A 194 -34.04 9.36 -5.62
N GLY A 195 -35.06 10.15 -5.23
CA GLY A 195 -34.86 11.52 -4.75
C GLY A 195 -34.04 11.61 -3.44
N ALA A 196 -34.10 10.60 -2.57
CA ALA A 196 -33.25 10.51 -1.38
C ALA A 196 -31.79 10.16 -1.75
N ILE A 197 -31.60 9.30 -2.72
CA ILE A 197 -30.26 8.96 -3.25
C ILE A 197 -29.59 10.17 -3.92
N GLU A 198 -30.33 10.90 -4.78
CA GLU A 198 -29.83 12.14 -5.37
C GLU A 198 -29.52 13.21 -4.32
N TYR A 199 -30.34 13.29 -3.27
CA TYR A 199 -30.10 14.19 -2.15
C TYR A 199 -28.80 13.84 -1.43
N ALA A 200 -28.58 12.55 -1.14
CA ALA A 200 -27.35 12.05 -0.53
C ALA A 200 -26.12 12.40 -1.38
N ALA A 201 -26.17 12.18 -2.69
CA ALA A 201 -25.10 12.52 -3.62
C ALA A 201 -24.77 14.03 -3.61
N ARG A 202 -25.79 14.91 -3.60
CA ARG A 202 -25.58 16.37 -3.48
C ARG A 202 -24.93 16.77 -2.16
N LYS A 203 -25.23 16.05 -1.09
CA LYS A 203 -24.62 16.24 0.23
C LYS A 203 -23.26 15.53 0.38
N LYS A 204 -22.77 14.88 -0.69
CA LYS A 204 -21.52 14.10 -0.71
C LYS A 204 -21.53 12.93 0.30
N VAL A 205 -22.70 12.38 0.60
CA VAL A 205 -22.89 11.21 1.44
C VAL A 205 -23.26 10.02 0.57
N PHE A 206 -22.43 8.98 0.56
CA PHE A 206 -22.71 7.76 -0.18
C PHE A 206 -23.40 6.74 0.72
N ILE A 207 -24.59 6.31 0.33
CA ILE A 207 -25.31 5.25 1.04
C ILE A 207 -24.73 3.92 0.58
N VAL A 208 -24.32 3.08 1.53
CA VAL A 208 -23.70 1.78 1.27
C VAL A 208 -24.37 0.68 2.08
N SER A 209 -24.52 -0.49 1.45
CA SER A 209 -24.94 -1.75 2.08
C SER A 209 -23.72 -2.58 2.49
N PRO A 210 -23.88 -3.72 3.18
CA PRO A 210 -22.77 -4.64 3.43
C PRO A 210 -22.01 -5.05 2.17
N ALA A 211 -22.73 -5.42 1.10
CA ALA A 211 -22.12 -5.84 -0.15
C ALA A 211 -21.36 -4.70 -0.87
N THR A 212 -21.97 -3.53 -0.95
CA THR A 212 -21.34 -2.37 -1.62
C THR A 212 -20.18 -1.81 -0.79
N LEU A 213 -20.28 -1.79 0.54
CA LEU A 213 -19.18 -1.41 1.42
C LEU A 213 -18.02 -2.39 1.28
N TRP A 214 -18.29 -3.70 1.28
CA TRP A 214 -17.29 -4.72 1.06
C TRP A 214 -16.48 -4.49 -0.24
N ALA A 215 -17.17 -4.26 -1.36
CA ALA A 215 -16.53 -3.97 -2.64
C ALA A 215 -15.69 -2.69 -2.60
N THR A 216 -16.21 -1.65 -1.96
CA THR A 216 -15.52 -0.36 -1.80
C THR A 216 -14.25 -0.51 -0.94
N LEU A 217 -14.34 -1.19 0.19
CA LEU A 217 -13.19 -1.43 1.08
C LEU A 217 -12.10 -2.25 0.40
N ASN A 218 -12.45 -3.28 -0.38
CA ASN A 218 -11.46 -4.03 -1.17
C ASN A 218 -10.75 -3.14 -2.19
N THR A 219 -11.47 -2.23 -2.84
CA THR A 219 -10.88 -1.25 -3.76
C THR A 219 -9.93 -0.30 -3.02
N ILE A 220 -10.35 0.23 -1.88
CA ILE A 220 -9.52 1.10 -1.03
C ILE A 220 -8.26 0.36 -0.58
N ARG A 221 -8.39 -0.89 -0.12
CA ARG A 221 -7.27 -1.72 0.29
C ARG A 221 -6.25 -1.92 -0.84
N ALA A 222 -6.72 -2.19 -2.06
CA ALA A 222 -5.85 -2.32 -3.22
C ALA A 222 -5.07 -1.03 -3.50
N VAL A 223 -5.75 0.12 -3.49
CA VAL A 223 -5.11 1.44 -3.68
C VAL A 223 -4.08 1.73 -2.59
N LEU A 224 -4.39 1.45 -1.31
CA LEU A 224 -3.45 1.63 -0.20
C LEU A 224 -2.22 0.73 -0.35
N SER A 225 -2.40 -0.51 -0.80
CA SER A 225 -1.30 -1.42 -1.10
C SER A 225 -0.38 -0.86 -2.20
N ASP A 226 -0.95 -0.34 -3.29
CA ASP A 226 -0.20 0.27 -4.38
C ASP A 226 0.61 1.49 -3.92
N ILE A 227 0.02 2.34 -3.08
CA ILE A 227 0.71 3.49 -2.49
C ILE A 227 1.89 3.05 -1.63
N LYS A 228 1.70 2.01 -0.81
CA LYS A 228 2.76 1.44 0.04
C LYS A 228 3.90 0.89 -0.81
N ILE A 229 3.60 0.14 -1.87
CA ILE A 229 4.58 -0.41 -2.81
C ILE A 229 5.38 0.72 -3.48
N LYS A 230 4.71 1.76 -3.99
CA LYS A 230 5.39 2.91 -4.61
C LYS A 230 6.32 3.64 -3.65
N ARG A 231 5.91 3.80 -2.39
CA ARG A 231 6.74 4.43 -1.35
C ARG A 231 8.00 3.61 -1.09
N VAL A 232 7.86 2.29 -0.90
CA VAL A 232 9.00 1.39 -0.67
C VAL A 232 9.93 1.36 -1.88
N ALA A 233 9.40 1.29 -3.10
CA ALA A 233 10.20 1.35 -4.32
C ALA A 233 11.00 2.67 -4.43
N GLY A 234 10.41 3.80 -4.02
CA GLY A 234 11.10 5.08 -3.95
C GLY A 234 12.27 5.09 -2.95
N GLN A 235 12.07 4.48 -1.77
CA GLN A 235 13.12 4.32 -0.76
C GLN A 235 14.26 3.42 -1.27
N ILE A 236 13.93 2.27 -1.87
CA ILE A 236 14.93 1.36 -2.46
C ILE A 236 15.75 2.08 -3.54
N LYS A 237 15.10 2.86 -4.41
CA LYS A 237 15.81 3.63 -5.43
C LYS A 237 16.79 4.62 -4.81
N HIS A 238 16.38 5.35 -3.78
CA HIS A 238 17.24 6.29 -3.07
C HIS A 238 18.48 5.62 -2.45
N GLU A 239 18.29 4.50 -1.76
CA GLU A 239 19.39 3.71 -1.18
C GLU A 239 20.33 3.17 -2.27
N LEU A 240 19.79 2.74 -3.40
CA LEU A 240 20.59 2.30 -4.55
C LEU A 240 21.44 3.41 -5.12
N ASP A 241 20.91 4.62 -5.27
CA ASP A 241 21.66 5.79 -5.77
C ASP A 241 22.80 6.16 -4.82
N MET A 242 22.59 6.08 -3.50
CA MET A 242 23.66 6.27 -2.51
C MET A 242 24.75 5.21 -2.62
N LEU A 243 24.35 3.94 -2.77
CA LEU A 243 25.26 2.81 -2.90
C LEU A 243 26.12 2.91 -4.18
N LEU A 244 25.54 3.34 -5.29
CA LEU A 244 26.28 3.61 -6.54
C LEU A 244 27.30 4.74 -6.37
N THR A 245 26.96 5.77 -5.63
CA THR A 245 27.86 6.87 -5.29
C THR A 245 29.05 6.37 -4.47
N ASP A 246 28.82 5.53 -3.48
CA ASP A 246 29.88 4.97 -2.65
C ASP A 246 30.77 3.99 -3.42
N LEU A 247 30.20 3.21 -4.34
CA LEU A 247 30.97 2.36 -5.26
C LEU A 247 31.90 3.19 -6.16
N SER A 248 31.44 4.32 -6.69
CA SER A 248 32.27 5.24 -7.47
C SER A 248 33.45 5.76 -6.64
N ARG A 249 33.20 6.20 -5.40
CA ARG A 249 34.25 6.64 -4.48
C ARG A 249 35.24 5.51 -4.15
N LEU A 250 34.77 4.29 -4.01
CA LEU A 250 35.63 3.12 -3.77
C LEU A 250 36.51 2.83 -4.99
N ALA A 251 35.95 2.91 -6.21
CA ALA A 251 36.72 2.73 -7.45
C ALA A 251 37.83 3.78 -7.58
N ASP A 252 37.53 5.05 -7.28
CA ASP A 252 38.53 6.13 -7.28
C ASP A 252 39.66 5.88 -6.26
N ARG A 253 39.31 5.42 -5.06
CA ARG A 253 40.31 5.08 -4.04
C ARG A 253 41.19 3.90 -4.46
N ALA A 254 40.58 2.85 -5.05
CA ALA A 254 41.33 1.71 -5.58
C ALA A 254 42.29 2.13 -6.69
N GLY A 255 41.85 3.03 -7.58
CA GLY A 255 42.72 3.62 -8.60
C GLY A 255 43.96 4.37 -8.02
N LYS A 256 43.73 5.18 -6.98
CA LYS A 256 44.83 5.85 -6.26
C LYS A 256 45.80 4.91 -5.61
N VAL A 257 45.32 3.83 -4.97
CA VAL A 257 46.14 2.77 -4.38
C VAL A 257 47.00 2.13 -5.47
N SER A 258 46.43 1.77 -6.63
CA SER A 258 47.19 1.24 -7.77
C SER A 258 48.29 2.17 -8.23
N GLN A 259 48.03 3.51 -8.32
CA GLN A 259 49.04 4.49 -8.66
C GLN A 259 50.19 4.52 -7.62
N HIS A 260 49.88 4.49 -6.33
CA HIS A 260 50.89 4.45 -5.26
C HIS A 260 51.76 3.19 -5.35
N PHE A 261 51.18 2.02 -5.68
CA PHE A 261 51.93 0.79 -5.92
C PHE A 261 52.91 0.91 -7.08
N ASN A 262 52.49 1.49 -8.20
CA ASN A 262 53.33 1.70 -9.37
C ASN A 262 54.49 2.64 -9.06
N LEU A 263 54.26 3.74 -8.30
CA LEU A 263 55.31 4.65 -7.87
C LEU A 263 56.33 3.94 -6.97
N ALA A 264 55.84 3.17 -5.95
CA ALA A 264 56.71 2.41 -5.07
C ALA A 264 57.53 1.35 -5.84
N GLN A 265 56.98 0.73 -6.87
CA GLN A 265 57.72 -0.22 -7.72
C GLN A 265 58.84 0.51 -8.49
N THR A 266 58.57 1.69 -9.02
CA THR A 266 59.58 2.54 -9.71
C THR A 266 60.72 2.94 -8.76
N ASP A 267 60.40 3.30 -7.50
CA ASP A 267 61.38 3.62 -6.47
C ASP A 267 62.27 2.42 -6.12
N ILE A 268 61.70 1.23 -6.02
CA ILE A 268 62.45 -0.01 -5.79
C ILE A 268 63.41 -0.30 -6.95
N GLU A 269 63.01 -0.13 -8.19
CA GLU A 269 63.84 -0.28 -9.38
C GLU A 269 65.04 0.70 -9.37
N GLN A 270 64.81 1.97 -8.97
CA GLN A 270 65.83 2.98 -8.80
C GLN A 270 66.84 2.62 -7.68
N LEU A 271 66.33 2.09 -6.57
CA LEU A 271 67.17 1.59 -5.48
C LEU A 271 68.06 0.41 -5.95
N GLN A 272 67.48 -0.56 -6.67
CA GLN A 272 68.26 -1.67 -7.21
C GLN A 272 69.33 -1.21 -8.19
N THR A 273 69.01 -0.23 -9.04
CA THR A 273 70.02 0.40 -9.95
C THR A 273 71.12 1.08 -9.18
N SER A 274 70.81 1.77 -8.08
CA SER A 274 71.79 2.42 -7.21
C SER A 274 72.69 1.44 -6.48
N ILE A 275 72.13 0.35 -5.95
CA ILE A 275 72.86 -0.73 -5.31
C ILE A 275 73.82 -1.39 -6.32
N GLY A 276 73.36 -1.68 -7.53
CA GLY A 276 74.16 -2.23 -8.63
C GLY A 276 75.35 -1.37 -9.04
N LYS A 277 75.25 -0.03 -8.83
CA LYS A 277 76.35 0.91 -9.05
C LYS A 277 77.34 1.02 -7.86
N ILE A 278 76.81 0.88 -6.64
CA ILE A 278 77.62 1.05 -5.43
C ILE A 278 78.41 -0.25 -5.12
N THR A 279 77.83 -1.41 -5.30
CA THR A 279 78.49 -2.71 -4.99
C THR A 279 79.79 -2.90 -5.71
N PRO A 280 79.93 -2.71 -7.04
CA PRO A 280 81.22 -2.88 -7.73
C PRO A 280 82.26 -1.81 -7.32
N ARG A 281 81.78 -0.60 -6.92
CA ARG A 281 82.73 0.43 -6.41
C ARG A 281 83.24 0.08 -5.05
N ALA A 282 82.42 -0.47 -4.16
CA ALA A 282 82.89 -0.93 -2.85
C ALA A 282 83.83 -2.13 -2.96
N GLU A 283 83.58 -3.06 -3.88
CA GLU A 283 84.50 -4.18 -4.16
C GLU A 283 85.86 -3.65 -4.65
N LYS A 284 85.85 -2.73 -5.57
CA LYS A 284 87.08 -2.11 -6.12
C LYS A 284 87.89 -1.36 -5.04
N ILE A 285 87.24 -0.70 -4.12
CA ILE A 285 87.91 -0.04 -2.96
C ILE A 285 88.54 -1.10 -2.02
N LYS A 286 87.86 -2.20 -1.81
CA LYS A 286 88.35 -3.35 -1.00
C LYS A 286 89.60 -3.99 -1.59
N GLU A 287 89.69 -4.08 -2.93
CA GLU A 287 90.86 -4.57 -3.64
C GLU A 287 92.05 -3.60 -3.54
N LEU A 288 91.80 -2.30 -3.46
CA LEU A 288 92.85 -1.30 -3.37
C LEU A 288 93.48 -1.21 -1.94
N ASP A 289 92.80 -1.71 -0.93
CA ASP A 289 93.23 -1.59 0.47
C ASP A 289 94.14 -2.80 0.94
N PHE A 290 94.31 -3.80 0.07
CA PHE A 290 95.15 -4.97 0.35
C PHE A 290 96.51 -5.01 -0.34
N ASP A 291 96.88 -3.97 -1.11
CA ASP A 291 98.20 -3.87 -1.76
C ASP A 291 99.16 -2.88 -1.11
N ASN A 292 99.11 -2.70 0.22
CA ASN A 292 100.08 -1.94 1.03
C ASN A 292 100.58 -2.79 2.17
#